data_38224779d6b763a201311eb288a507f2
#
_entry.id   38224779d6b763a201311eb288a507f2
#
_cell.length_a   1.000
_cell.length_b   1.000
_cell.length_c   1.000
_cell.angle_alpha   90.00
_cell.angle_beta   90.00
_cell.angle_gamma   90.00
#
_symmetry.space_group_name_H-M   'P 1'
#
loop_
_entity.id
_entity.type
_entity.pdbx_description
1 polymer ?
#
loop_
_entity_poly.entity_id
_entity_poly.type
_entity_poly.pdbx_seq_one_letter_code
_entity_poly.pdbx_strand_id
1 'polypeptide(L)'
;MRAAIAEHMLNSVTTAPHVTAVFEADFSAVMRHRDEHGKRLAADGTKLSYTAYVVSACVAAMRAVPEVNSRWHEDALETFDDINIGVGISLGDKGLVVPVIHRAQDLSLAEIAARLQDLTTRARSNALSRADVTGGTFTISNHGASGSLLAAPIIINQPQSAILGVGKLDKRVIVREVDGADTIQIRPMAYVSLTIDHRALDGHQTNAWLTHFVRVIETWPK
;
A
#
# COMPACT_ATOMS: atom_id res chain seq x y z
N MET A 1 3.32 8.78 23.96
CA MET A 1 2.92 8.31 22.62
C MET A 1 2.50 9.45 21.70
N ARG A 2 1.40 10.21 21.93
CA ARG A 2 0.96 11.29 21.01
C ARG A 2 2.03 12.35 20.72
N ALA A 3 2.80 12.79 21.73
CA ALA A 3 3.88 13.76 21.54
C ALA A 3 4.97 13.23 20.57
N ALA A 4 5.42 12.00 20.75
CA ALA A 4 6.41 11.38 19.86
C ALA A 4 5.89 11.21 18.42
N ILE A 5 4.61 10.87 18.24
CA ILE A 5 3.98 10.82 16.92
C ILE A 5 3.94 12.23 16.29
N ALA A 6 3.55 13.24 17.05
CA ALA A 6 3.48 14.62 16.57
C ALA A 6 4.86 15.13 16.12
N GLU A 7 5.89 14.88 16.92
CA GLU A 7 7.28 15.22 16.60
C GLU A 7 7.75 14.51 15.32
N HIS A 8 7.49 13.19 15.20
CA HIS A 8 7.86 12.41 14.04
C HIS A 8 7.14 12.90 12.76
N MET A 9 5.84 13.20 12.83
CA MET A 9 5.07 13.72 11.70
C MET A 9 5.51 15.15 11.32
N LEU A 10 5.74 16.02 12.30
CA LEU A 10 6.25 17.37 12.05
C LEU A 10 7.62 17.31 11.38
N ASN A 11 8.53 16.49 11.89
CA ASN A 11 9.84 16.27 11.28
C ASN A 11 9.71 15.82 9.81
N SER A 12 8.80 14.90 9.52
CA SER A 12 8.59 14.42 8.14
C SER A 12 8.16 15.55 7.20
N VAL A 13 7.17 16.36 7.61
CA VAL A 13 6.64 17.45 6.78
C VAL A 13 7.65 18.58 6.58
N THR A 14 8.49 18.85 7.58
CA THR A 14 9.49 19.92 7.50
C THR A 14 10.75 19.54 6.75
N THR A 15 11.09 18.24 6.68
CA THR A 15 12.32 17.77 6.04
C THR A 15 12.10 17.29 4.60
N ALA A 16 10.95 16.70 4.31
CA ALA A 16 10.66 16.12 3.00
C ALA A 16 9.62 16.95 2.23
N PRO A 17 9.94 17.52 1.07
CA PRO A 17 8.95 18.11 0.17
C PRO A 17 8.03 17.02 -0.36
N HIS A 18 6.78 16.97 0.13
CA HIS A 18 5.80 15.97 -0.27
C HIS A 18 5.14 16.33 -1.61
N VAL A 19 5.19 15.43 -2.58
CA VAL A 19 4.42 15.50 -3.82
C VAL A 19 3.60 14.22 -3.95
N THR A 20 2.38 14.32 -4.46
CA THR A 20 1.45 13.19 -4.54
C THR A 20 0.88 13.07 -5.94
N ALA A 21 0.97 11.87 -6.52
CA ALA A 21 0.20 11.48 -7.69
C ALA A 21 -0.97 10.59 -7.28
N VAL A 22 -2.09 10.71 -8.01
CA VAL A 22 -3.32 9.94 -7.74
C VAL A 22 -3.74 9.23 -9.01
N PHE A 23 -4.03 7.94 -8.91
CA PHE A 23 -4.55 7.10 -9.98
C PHE A 23 -5.84 6.42 -9.55
N GLU A 24 -6.64 5.99 -10.51
CA GLU A 24 -7.76 5.09 -10.30
C GLU A 24 -7.35 3.66 -10.61
N ALA A 25 -7.85 2.69 -9.84
CA ALA A 25 -7.60 1.27 -10.04
C ALA A 25 -8.91 0.49 -10.06
N ASP A 26 -9.10 -0.34 -11.09
CA ASP A 26 -10.22 -1.29 -11.21
C ASP A 26 -9.85 -2.61 -10.52
N PHE A 27 -10.55 -2.92 -9.44
CA PHE A 27 -10.33 -4.12 -8.63
C PHE A 27 -11.10 -5.36 -9.14
N SER A 28 -11.74 -5.31 -10.31
CA SER A 28 -12.55 -6.42 -10.82
C SER A 28 -11.80 -7.74 -10.92
N ALA A 29 -10.53 -7.72 -11.37
CA ALA A 29 -9.72 -8.93 -11.49
C ALA A 29 -9.34 -9.49 -10.10
N VAL A 30 -8.94 -8.62 -9.18
CA VAL A 30 -8.65 -8.98 -7.78
C VAL A 30 -9.88 -9.55 -7.08
N MET A 31 -11.06 -8.95 -7.27
CA MET A 31 -12.31 -9.45 -6.67
C MET A 31 -12.64 -10.84 -7.18
N ARG A 32 -12.56 -11.07 -8.48
CA ARG A 32 -12.79 -12.38 -9.11
C ARG A 32 -11.85 -13.43 -8.54
N HIS A 33 -10.53 -13.19 -8.56
CA HIS A 33 -9.55 -14.09 -7.98
C HIS A 33 -9.83 -14.39 -6.50
N ARG A 34 -10.19 -13.36 -5.71
CA ARG A 34 -10.51 -13.52 -4.31
C ARG A 34 -11.76 -14.38 -4.08
N ASP A 35 -12.79 -14.23 -4.91
CA ASP A 35 -14.02 -15.02 -4.82
C ASP A 35 -13.77 -16.50 -5.15
N GLU A 36 -12.87 -16.78 -6.11
CA GLU A 36 -12.47 -18.13 -6.52
C GLU A 36 -11.56 -18.82 -5.48
N HIS A 37 -10.58 -18.10 -4.94
CA HIS A 37 -9.54 -18.69 -4.07
C HIS A 37 -9.72 -18.43 -2.58
N GLY A 38 -10.47 -17.40 -2.20
CA GLY A 38 -10.61 -16.97 -0.82
C GLY A 38 -11.26 -18.01 0.09
N LYS A 39 -12.19 -18.80 -0.42
CA LYS A 39 -12.86 -19.88 0.34
C LYS A 39 -11.87 -20.99 0.73
N ARG A 40 -10.98 -21.37 -0.19
CA ARG A 40 -9.96 -22.40 0.07
C ARG A 40 -8.98 -21.93 1.15
N LEU A 41 -8.46 -20.72 1.03
CA LEU A 41 -7.56 -20.15 2.04
C LEU A 41 -8.24 -19.96 3.39
N ALA A 42 -9.54 -19.62 3.41
CA ALA A 42 -10.30 -19.51 4.65
C ALA A 42 -10.48 -20.87 5.36
N ALA A 43 -10.60 -21.97 4.62
CA ALA A 43 -10.62 -23.31 5.19
C ALA A 43 -9.29 -23.66 5.89
N ASP A 44 -8.17 -23.13 5.38
CA ASP A 44 -6.84 -23.24 6.00
C ASP A 44 -6.59 -22.17 7.10
N GLY A 45 -7.63 -21.42 7.51
CA GLY A 45 -7.56 -20.41 8.55
C GLY A 45 -7.01 -19.04 8.10
N THR A 46 -6.72 -18.85 6.82
CA THR A 46 -6.14 -17.60 6.29
C THR A 46 -7.18 -16.76 5.56
N LYS A 47 -7.41 -15.53 6.03
CA LYS A 47 -8.31 -14.56 5.39
C LYS A 47 -7.60 -13.80 4.28
N LEU A 48 -7.97 -14.04 3.03
CA LEU A 48 -7.46 -13.30 1.89
C LEU A 48 -8.12 -11.91 1.81
N SER A 49 -7.42 -10.89 2.28
CA SER A 49 -7.88 -9.50 2.30
C SER A 49 -7.44 -8.73 1.05
N TYR A 50 -8.15 -7.66 0.66
CA TYR A 50 -7.70 -6.78 -0.42
C TYR A 50 -6.33 -6.15 -0.13
N THR A 51 -6.02 -5.88 1.14
CA THR A 51 -4.70 -5.36 1.53
C THR A 51 -3.56 -6.34 1.19
N ALA A 52 -3.79 -7.65 1.22
CA ALA A 52 -2.77 -8.63 0.80
C ALA A 52 -2.44 -8.50 -0.70
N TYR A 53 -3.46 -8.28 -1.54
CA TYR A 53 -3.26 -7.98 -2.97
C TYR A 53 -2.50 -6.67 -3.18
N VAL A 54 -2.84 -5.63 -2.42
CA VAL A 54 -2.14 -4.35 -2.47
C VAL A 54 -0.67 -4.51 -2.11
N VAL A 55 -0.34 -5.26 -1.05
CA VAL A 55 1.06 -5.57 -0.68
C VAL A 55 1.79 -6.28 -1.82
N SER A 56 1.17 -7.32 -2.40
CA SER A 56 1.76 -8.06 -3.52
C SER A 56 1.95 -7.19 -4.76
N ALA A 57 0.99 -6.30 -5.08
CA ALA A 57 1.12 -5.35 -6.18
C ALA A 57 2.21 -4.30 -5.93
N CYS A 58 2.39 -3.84 -4.68
CA CYS A 58 3.52 -2.97 -4.30
C CYS A 58 4.87 -3.65 -4.56
N VAL A 59 5.01 -4.91 -4.19
CA VAL A 59 6.24 -5.69 -4.47
C VAL A 59 6.53 -5.74 -5.97
N ALA A 60 5.51 -6.02 -6.79
CA ALA A 60 5.68 -6.08 -8.24
C ALA A 60 6.06 -4.70 -8.83
N ALA A 61 5.45 -3.63 -8.35
CA ALA A 61 5.76 -2.26 -8.77
C ALA A 61 7.16 -1.83 -8.34
N MET A 62 7.63 -2.22 -7.15
CA MET A 62 8.98 -1.93 -6.68
C MET A 62 10.06 -2.70 -7.45
N ARG A 63 9.76 -3.91 -7.93
CA ARG A 63 10.68 -4.63 -8.85
C ARG A 63 10.84 -3.91 -10.19
N ALA A 64 9.82 -3.18 -10.64
CA ALA A 64 9.86 -2.41 -11.89
C ALA A 64 10.47 -1.01 -11.70
N VAL A 65 10.29 -0.41 -10.52
CA VAL A 65 10.80 0.94 -10.17
C VAL A 65 11.41 0.87 -8.76
N PRO A 66 12.63 0.32 -8.63
CA PRO A 66 13.25 0.05 -7.32
C PRO A 66 13.57 1.32 -6.52
N GLU A 67 13.72 2.47 -7.17
CA GLU A 67 14.03 3.75 -6.53
C GLU A 67 12.95 4.17 -5.52
N VAL A 68 11.71 3.69 -5.67
CA VAL A 68 10.63 3.99 -4.70
C VAL A 68 10.87 3.30 -3.36
N ASN A 69 11.61 2.19 -3.34
CA ASN A 69 12.05 1.50 -2.13
C ASN A 69 13.40 2.07 -1.64
N SER A 70 13.40 3.33 -1.22
CA SER A 70 14.63 4.07 -0.94
C SER A 70 14.55 4.95 0.31
N ARG A 71 15.70 5.52 0.62
CA ARG A 71 15.91 6.52 1.67
C ARG A 71 16.82 7.62 1.14
N TRP A 72 16.42 8.88 1.38
CA TRP A 72 17.21 10.04 1.06
C TRP A 72 18.33 10.28 2.09
N HIS A 73 19.54 10.54 1.61
CA HIS A 73 20.65 11.13 2.33
C HIS A 73 21.12 12.41 1.61
N GLU A 74 21.84 13.28 2.28
CA GLU A 74 22.28 14.58 1.71
C GLU A 74 23.16 14.38 0.46
N ASP A 75 23.91 13.29 0.40
CA ASP A 75 24.91 12.99 -0.62
C ASP A 75 24.58 11.75 -1.48
N ALA A 76 23.50 11.02 -1.16
CA ALA A 76 23.16 9.78 -1.84
C ALA A 76 21.68 9.41 -1.73
N LEU A 77 21.21 8.61 -2.68
CA LEU A 77 19.95 7.85 -2.57
C LEU A 77 20.29 6.39 -2.24
N GLU A 78 19.93 5.94 -1.04
CA GLU A 78 20.05 4.55 -0.63
C GLU A 78 18.82 3.78 -1.10
N THR A 79 19.01 2.78 -1.96
CA THR A 79 17.95 1.84 -2.39
C THR A 79 18.08 0.54 -1.62
N PHE A 80 16.95 -0.08 -1.30
CA PHE A 80 16.91 -1.33 -0.53
C PHE A 80 16.54 -2.51 -1.43
N ASP A 81 17.32 -3.59 -1.36
CA ASP A 81 17.00 -4.86 -2.02
C ASP A 81 15.81 -5.55 -1.33
N ASP A 82 15.77 -5.49 -0.01
CA ASP A 82 14.65 -6.04 0.76
C ASP A 82 13.45 -5.08 0.74
N ILE A 83 12.29 -5.61 0.36
CA ILE A 83 11.02 -4.88 0.34
C ILE A 83 10.28 -5.18 1.65
N ASN A 84 10.41 -4.25 2.61
CA ASN A 84 9.80 -4.35 3.93
C ASN A 84 8.61 -3.39 4.04
N ILE A 85 7.39 -3.94 3.95
CA ILE A 85 6.17 -3.13 3.83
C ILE A 85 5.48 -2.96 5.18
N GLY A 86 5.49 -1.74 5.69
CA GLY A 86 4.66 -1.32 6.81
C GLY A 86 3.20 -1.18 6.40
N VAL A 87 2.27 -1.71 7.19
CA VAL A 87 0.83 -1.58 6.94
C VAL A 87 0.17 -0.89 8.13
N GLY A 88 -0.46 0.26 7.89
CA GLY A 88 -1.18 1.00 8.92
C GLY A 88 -2.38 0.21 9.46
N ILE A 89 -2.38 -0.08 10.75
CA ILE A 89 -3.47 -0.77 11.46
C ILE A 89 -4.05 0.17 12.53
N SER A 90 -5.33 0.50 12.37
CA SER A 90 -6.05 1.27 13.38
C SER A 90 -6.36 0.42 14.61
N LEU A 91 -6.09 0.98 15.78
CA LEU A 91 -6.42 0.43 17.10
C LEU A 91 -7.61 1.17 17.75
N GLY A 92 -8.43 1.85 16.95
CA GLY A 92 -9.51 2.70 17.42
C GLY A 92 -8.96 3.89 18.24
N ASP A 93 -9.52 4.15 19.40
CA ASP A 93 -9.13 5.26 20.28
C ASP A 93 -7.67 5.18 20.78
N LYS A 94 -7.04 4.00 20.67
CA LYS A 94 -5.63 3.79 21.04
C LYS A 94 -4.64 4.28 19.99
N GLY A 95 -5.14 4.72 18.81
CA GLY A 95 -4.32 5.27 17.73
C GLY A 95 -4.02 4.33 16.59
N LEU A 96 -2.84 4.47 15.98
CA LEU A 96 -2.37 3.72 14.82
C LEU A 96 -1.02 3.07 15.12
N VAL A 97 -0.83 1.85 14.63
CA VAL A 97 0.46 1.18 14.60
C VAL A 97 0.77 0.72 13.17
N VAL A 98 2.04 0.64 12.81
CA VAL A 98 2.48 0.27 11.47
C VAL A 98 3.41 -0.95 11.57
N PRO A 99 2.86 -2.18 11.73
CA PRO A 99 3.67 -3.39 11.67
C PRO A 99 4.19 -3.63 10.26
N VAL A 100 5.32 -4.34 10.17
CA VAL A 100 6.11 -4.53 8.95
C VAL A 100 6.05 -5.98 8.49
N ILE A 101 5.69 -6.17 7.23
CA ILE A 101 5.87 -7.44 6.52
C ILE A 101 7.28 -7.42 5.94
N HIS A 102 8.20 -8.12 6.59
CA HIS A 102 9.59 -8.19 6.15
C HIS A 102 9.76 -9.09 4.94
N ARG A 103 10.66 -8.69 4.02
CA ARG A 103 11.03 -9.44 2.81
C ARG A 103 9.80 -9.88 2.01
N ALA A 104 8.86 -8.95 1.82
CA ALA A 104 7.61 -9.24 1.12
C ALA A 104 7.84 -9.77 -0.32
N GLN A 105 9.00 -9.48 -0.93
CA GLN A 105 9.40 -10.00 -2.23
C GLN A 105 9.58 -11.53 -2.28
N ASP A 106 9.79 -12.19 -1.14
CA ASP A 106 10.00 -13.63 -1.05
C ASP A 106 8.70 -14.40 -0.72
N LEU A 107 7.61 -13.67 -0.46
CA LEU A 107 6.35 -14.25 0.00
C LEU A 107 5.35 -14.39 -1.16
N SER A 108 4.65 -15.52 -1.17
CA SER A 108 3.43 -15.71 -1.97
C SER A 108 2.27 -14.85 -1.44
N LEU A 109 1.22 -14.69 -2.24
CA LEU A 109 0.01 -13.99 -1.81
C LEU A 109 -0.62 -14.61 -0.54
N ALA A 110 -0.61 -15.94 -0.43
CA ALA A 110 -1.14 -16.65 0.73
C ALA A 110 -0.30 -16.38 1.99
N GLU A 111 1.02 -16.37 1.88
CA GLU A 111 1.93 -16.05 2.98
C GLU A 111 1.83 -14.58 3.40
N ILE A 112 1.70 -13.65 2.44
CA ILE A 112 1.41 -12.23 2.73
C ILE A 112 0.09 -12.10 3.50
N ALA A 113 -0.97 -12.82 3.07
CA ALA A 113 -2.27 -12.78 3.74
C ALA A 113 -2.19 -13.32 5.17
N ALA A 114 -1.50 -14.45 5.37
CA ALA A 114 -1.28 -15.06 6.69
C ALA A 114 -0.47 -14.14 7.62
N ARG A 115 0.62 -13.55 7.10
CA ARG A 115 1.46 -12.62 7.86
C ARG A 115 0.70 -11.35 8.25
N LEU A 116 -0.08 -10.79 7.34
CA LEU A 116 -0.91 -9.61 7.59
C LEU A 116 -1.98 -9.91 8.65
N GLN A 117 -2.61 -11.10 8.60
CA GLN A 117 -3.59 -11.52 9.59
C GLN A 117 -2.96 -11.68 10.98
N ASP A 118 -1.80 -12.34 11.08
CA ASP A 118 -1.05 -12.50 12.34
C ASP A 118 -0.70 -11.12 12.95
N LEU A 119 -0.05 -10.26 12.17
CA LEU A 119 0.33 -8.92 12.60
C LEU A 119 -0.89 -8.09 13.06
N THR A 120 -2.02 -8.20 12.34
CA THR A 120 -3.26 -7.50 12.71
C THR A 120 -3.82 -8.02 14.04
N THR A 121 -3.81 -9.33 14.25
CA THR A 121 -4.28 -9.96 15.49
C THR A 121 -3.41 -9.54 16.67
N ARG A 122 -2.09 -9.63 16.52
CA ARG A 122 -1.13 -9.21 17.56
C ARG A 122 -1.15 -7.72 17.83
N ALA A 123 -1.37 -6.89 16.81
CA ALA A 123 -1.56 -5.45 16.98
C ALA A 123 -2.75 -5.14 17.91
N ARG A 124 -3.89 -5.77 17.65
CA ARG A 124 -5.12 -5.56 18.43
C ARG A 124 -5.04 -6.08 19.87
N SER A 125 -4.28 -7.15 20.08
CA SER A 125 -4.04 -7.73 21.42
C SER A 125 -2.83 -7.10 22.15
N ASN A 126 -2.21 -6.05 21.57
CA ASN A 126 -1.00 -5.39 22.10
C ASN A 126 0.19 -6.35 22.31
N ALA A 127 0.32 -7.31 21.39
CA ALA A 127 1.33 -8.38 21.43
C ALA A 127 2.42 -8.23 20.33
N LEU A 128 2.52 -7.06 19.70
CA LEU A 128 3.61 -6.77 18.75
C LEU A 128 4.93 -6.61 19.49
N SER A 129 5.98 -7.22 18.94
CA SER A 129 7.35 -7.02 19.38
C SER A 129 7.96 -5.77 18.71
N ARG A 130 9.12 -5.34 19.18
CA ARG A 130 9.87 -4.25 18.53
C ARG A 130 10.26 -4.63 17.09
N ALA A 131 10.61 -5.86 16.83
CA ALA A 131 10.96 -6.34 15.49
C ALA A 131 9.78 -6.23 14.51
N ASP A 132 8.55 -6.37 14.99
CA ASP A 132 7.36 -6.25 14.13
C ASP A 132 7.08 -4.83 13.65
N VAL A 133 7.67 -3.79 14.26
CA VAL A 133 7.38 -2.37 13.95
C VAL A 133 8.61 -1.57 13.51
N THR A 134 9.73 -2.24 13.28
CA THR A 134 10.99 -1.62 12.83
C THR A 134 11.43 -2.16 11.49
N GLY A 135 12.32 -1.46 10.79
CA GLY A 135 12.94 -1.93 9.54
C GLY A 135 12.03 -1.86 8.31
N GLY A 136 10.90 -1.15 8.38
CA GLY A 136 10.05 -0.90 7.20
C GLY A 136 10.73 0.06 6.23
N THR A 137 10.69 -0.27 4.93
CA THR A 137 11.27 0.55 3.85
C THR A 137 10.21 1.30 3.04
N PHE A 138 8.94 0.88 3.16
CA PHE A 138 7.78 1.49 2.53
C PHE A 138 6.55 1.32 3.41
N THR A 139 5.56 2.21 3.28
CA THR A 139 4.34 2.15 4.09
C THR A 139 3.08 2.17 3.21
N ILE A 140 2.07 1.40 3.61
CA ILE A 140 0.72 1.42 3.04
C ILE A 140 -0.25 1.97 4.09
N SER A 141 -1.00 3.00 3.72
CA SER A 141 -2.14 3.54 4.47
C SER A 141 -3.44 3.16 3.77
N ASN A 142 -4.13 2.11 4.25
CA ASN A 142 -5.46 1.74 3.73
C ASN A 142 -6.54 2.47 4.52
N HIS A 143 -6.75 3.75 4.20
CA HIS A 143 -7.78 4.60 4.81
C HIS A 143 -9.18 4.31 4.24
N GLY A 144 -9.26 3.67 3.08
CA GLY A 144 -10.51 3.24 2.45
C GLY A 144 -11.28 2.21 3.28
N ALA A 145 -10.60 1.43 4.11
CA ALA A 145 -11.22 0.51 5.05
C ALA A 145 -12.12 1.23 6.09
N SER A 146 -11.86 2.52 6.35
CA SER A 146 -12.66 3.39 7.22
C SER A 146 -13.63 4.28 6.44
N GLY A 147 -13.79 4.08 5.12
CA GLY A 147 -14.73 4.80 4.26
C GLY A 147 -14.18 6.05 3.59
N SER A 148 -12.92 6.42 3.81
CA SER A 148 -12.29 7.59 3.16
C SER A 148 -12.09 7.33 1.66
N LEU A 149 -12.60 8.24 0.83
CA LEU A 149 -12.53 8.13 -0.63
C LEU A 149 -11.10 8.31 -1.14
N LEU A 150 -10.41 9.32 -0.62
CA LEU A 150 -9.06 9.73 -0.99
C LEU A 150 -8.41 10.44 0.17
N ALA A 151 -7.14 10.18 0.41
CA ALA A 151 -6.26 10.99 1.24
C ALA A 151 -4.99 11.31 0.46
N ALA A 152 -4.71 12.61 0.28
CA ALA A 152 -3.55 13.12 -0.44
C ALA A 152 -3.27 14.57 -0.04
N PRO A 153 -2.04 14.93 0.36
CA PRO A 153 -0.93 14.02 0.62
C PRO A 153 -1.13 13.19 1.89
N ILE A 154 -0.45 12.03 1.98
CA ILE A 154 -0.29 11.29 3.23
C ILE A 154 1.13 11.56 3.72
N ILE A 155 1.30 11.83 5.02
CA ILE A 155 2.62 12.12 5.59
C ILE A 155 3.49 10.86 5.51
N ILE A 156 4.68 11.00 4.94
CA ILE A 156 5.65 9.91 4.77
C ILE A 156 6.17 9.48 6.15
N ASN A 157 6.28 8.18 6.33
CA ASN A 157 6.87 7.59 7.53
C ASN A 157 8.41 7.61 7.42
N GLN A 158 9.04 8.70 7.87
CA GLN A 158 10.49 8.84 7.80
C GLN A 158 11.23 7.65 8.44
N PRO A 159 12.38 7.21 7.88
CA PRO A 159 13.16 7.83 6.78
C PRO A 159 12.79 7.31 5.37
N GLN A 160 11.64 6.69 5.18
CA GLN A 160 11.16 6.20 3.89
C GLN A 160 10.99 7.34 2.88
N SER A 161 11.14 7.06 1.59
CA SER A 161 10.96 8.03 0.51
C SER A 161 9.54 8.08 -0.05
N ALA A 162 8.66 7.13 0.31
CA ALA A 162 7.30 7.10 -0.22
C ALA A 162 6.29 6.37 0.70
N ILE A 163 5.01 6.69 0.49
CA ILE A 163 3.87 6.05 1.13
C ILE A 163 2.70 5.91 0.15
N LEU A 164 2.10 4.72 0.11
CA LEU A 164 0.89 4.46 -0.69
C LEU A 164 -0.37 4.68 0.15
N GLY A 165 -1.28 5.49 -0.38
CA GLY A 165 -2.66 5.58 0.09
C GLY A 165 -3.60 4.71 -0.74
N VAL A 166 -4.51 4.01 -0.08
CA VAL A 166 -5.58 3.25 -0.74
C VAL A 166 -6.91 3.74 -0.23
N GLY A 167 -7.71 4.30 -1.12
CA GLY A 167 -9.04 4.81 -0.85
C GLY A 167 -10.11 3.72 -0.80
N LYS A 168 -11.34 4.16 -0.51
CA LYS A 168 -12.51 3.28 -0.45
C LYS A 168 -12.73 2.57 -1.79
N LEU A 169 -12.83 1.23 -1.73
CA LEU A 169 -13.28 0.42 -2.85
C LEU A 169 -14.80 0.53 -2.96
N ASP A 170 -15.27 1.09 -4.06
CA ASP A 170 -16.70 1.34 -4.29
C ASP A 170 -17.08 1.11 -5.75
N LYS A 171 -18.34 0.71 -6.00
CA LYS A 171 -18.84 0.60 -7.38
C LYS A 171 -19.03 1.99 -7.97
N ARG A 172 -18.41 2.22 -9.12
CA ARG A 172 -18.54 3.47 -9.88
C ARG A 172 -18.92 3.20 -11.32
N VAL A 173 -19.60 4.16 -11.92
CA VAL A 173 -19.84 4.21 -13.34
C VAL A 173 -18.60 4.77 -14.01
N ILE A 174 -18.04 4.00 -14.95
CA ILE A 174 -16.89 4.42 -15.77
C ILE A 174 -17.20 4.22 -17.23
N VAL A 175 -16.48 4.94 -18.08
CA VAL A 175 -16.50 4.72 -19.54
C VAL A 175 -15.32 3.83 -19.90
N ARG A 176 -15.58 2.81 -20.71
CA ARG A 176 -14.56 1.93 -21.32
C ARG A 176 -14.86 1.78 -22.81
N GLU A 177 -13.82 1.84 -23.62
CA GLU A 177 -13.92 1.48 -25.03
C GLU A 177 -14.01 -0.04 -25.17
N VAL A 178 -15.03 -0.52 -25.85
CA VAL A 178 -15.23 -1.92 -26.21
C VAL A 178 -15.57 -1.98 -27.70
N ASP A 179 -14.78 -2.72 -28.46
CA ASP A 179 -14.94 -2.88 -29.91
C ASP A 179 -15.03 -1.53 -30.68
N GLY A 180 -14.25 -0.53 -30.22
CA GLY A 180 -14.18 0.80 -30.82
C GLY A 180 -15.35 1.72 -30.45
N ALA A 181 -16.17 1.39 -29.45
CA ALA A 181 -17.27 2.21 -28.96
C ALA A 181 -17.18 2.43 -27.45
N ASP A 182 -17.49 3.65 -27.02
CA ASP A 182 -17.60 3.99 -25.60
C ASP A 182 -18.79 3.27 -24.97
N THR A 183 -18.54 2.55 -23.87
CA THR A 183 -19.56 1.83 -23.11
C THR A 183 -19.53 2.28 -21.64
N ILE A 184 -20.72 2.44 -21.06
CA ILE A 184 -20.88 2.70 -19.63
C ILE A 184 -20.82 1.38 -18.88
N GLN A 185 -19.90 1.27 -17.92
CA GLN A 185 -19.71 0.06 -17.13
C GLN A 185 -19.71 0.39 -15.64
N ILE A 186 -20.23 -0.53 -14.82
CA ILE A 186 -20.14 -0.46 -13.36
C ILE A 186 -18.93 -1.30 -12.93
N ARG A 187 -17.94 -0.65 -12.30
CA ARG A 187 -16.69 -1.29 -11.87
C ARG A 187 -16.37 -0.99 -10.40
N PRO A 188 -15.76 -1.94 -9.68
CA PRO A 188 -15.24 -1.70 -8.33
C PRO A 188 -13.93 -0.91 -8.43
N MET A 189 -14.02 0.39 -8.19
CA MET A 189 -12.91 1.34 -8.33
C MET A 189 -12.40 1.80 -6.97
N ALA A 190 -11.10 2.02 -6.86
CA ALA A 190 -10.50 2.74 -5.74
C ALA A 190 -9.51 3.78 -6.24
N TYR A 191 -9.41 4.92 -5.54
CA TYR A 191 -8.28 5.82 -5.71
C TYR A 191 -7.07 5.26 -4.98
N VAL A 192 -5.93 5.35 -5.65
CA VAL A 192 -4.61 5.04 -5.07
C VAL A 192 -3.73 6.28 -5.21
N SER A 193 -3.07 6.66 -4.12
CA SER A 193 -2.21 7.84 -4.08
C SER A 193 -0.81 7.44 -3.63
N LEU A 194 0.21 7.86 -4.37
CA LEU A 194 1.61 7.71 -3.97
C LEU A 194 2.15 9.09 -3.60
N THR A 195 2.44 9.29 -2.31
CA THR A 195 3.15 10.47 -1.84
C THR A 195 4.62 10.16 -1.72
N ILE A 196 5.45 11.01 -2.29
CA ILE A 196 6.91 10.85 -2.37
C ILE A 196 7.63 12.00 -1.69
N ASP A 197 8.86 11.74 -1.25
CA ASP A 197 9.86 12.75 -0.93
C ASP A 197 10.48 13.23 -2.26
N HIS A 198 10.17 14.49 -2.65
CA HIS A 198 10.60 15.02 -3.94
C HIS A 198 12.12 15.32 -4.01
N ARG A 199 12.86 15.09 -2.94
CA ARG A 199 14.33 15.06 -2.99
C ARG A 199 14.85 13.74 -3.55
N ALA A 200 14.14 12.63 -3.27
CA ALA A 200 14.50 11.28 -3.66
C ALA A 200 13.91 10.86 -5.01
N LEU A 201 12.70 11.29 -5.31
CA LEU A 201 11.90 10.85 -6.45
C LEU A 201 11.25 12.03 -7.15
N ASP A 202 10.92 11.85 -8.42
CA ASP A 202 10.17 12.84 -9.22
C ASP A 202 8.88 12.23 -9.82
N GLY A 203 8.22 13.01 -10.68
CA GLY A 203 6.98 12.60 -11.34
C GLY A 203 7.16 11.40 -12.27
N HIS A 204 8.36 11.18 -12.83
CA HIS A 204 8.61 10.05 -13.72
C HIS A 204 8.55 8.71 -12.95
N GLN A 205 9.35 8.55 -11.89
CA GLN A 205 9.34 7.34 -11.08
C GLN A 205 7.98 7.14 -10.39
N THR A 206 7.37 8.23 -9.88
CA THR A 206 6.07 8.17 -9.21
C THR A 206 4.98 7.63 -10.16
N ASN A 207 4.87 8.17 -11.36
CA ASN A 207 3.87 7.75 -12.34
C ASN A 207 4.18 6.36 -12.92
N ALA A 208 5.46 6.04 -13.17
CA ALA A 208 5.86 4.71 -13.62
C ALA A 208 5.49 3.65 -12.59
N TRP A 209 5.77 3.89 -11.30
CA TRP A 209 5.43 2.97 -10.22
C TRP A 209 3.91 2.77 -10.10
N LEU A 210 3.12 3.87 -10.08
CA LEU A 210 1.66 3.78 -10.03
C LEU A 210 1.07 3.07 -11.24
N THR A 211 1.61 3.29 -12.43
CA THR A 211 1.21 2.57 -13.66
C THR A 211 1.43 1.07 -13.51
N HIS A 212 2.59 0.64 -13.00
CA HIS A 212 2.86 -0.77 -12.74
C HIS A 212 1.94 -1.34 -11.67
N PHE A 213 1.75 -0.62 -10.57
CA PHE A 213 0.86 -1.02 -9.48
C PHE A 213 -0.58 -1.23 -9.98
N VAL A 214 -1.14 -0.24 -10.67
CA VAL A 214 -2.52 -0.30 -11.19
C VAL A 214 -2.66 -1.43 -12.20
N ARG A 215 -1.69 -1.59 -13.11
CA ARG A 215 -1.68 -2.70 -14.07
C ARG A 215 -1.74 -4.06 -13.37
N VAL A 216 -0.96 -4.28 -12.31
CA VAL A 216 -0.98 -5.55 -11.54
C VAL A 216 -2.36 -5.79 -10.92
N ILE A 217 -2.99 -4.77 -10.33
CA ILE A 217 -4.33 -4.87 -9.76
C ILE A 217 -5.36 -5.21 -10.84
N GLU A 218 -5.32 -4.51 -11.98
CA GLU A 218 -6.31 -4.64 -13.06
C GLU A 218 -6.16 -5.92 -13.89
N THR A 219 -4.95 -6.47 -13.97
CA THR A 219 -4.63 -7.68 -14.72
C THR A 219 -4.30 -8.88 -13.84
N TRP A 220 -4.79 -8.89 -12.59
CA TRP A 220 -4.51 -9.98 -11.66
C TRP A 220 -4.82 -11.34 -12.30
N PRO A 221 -3.89 -12.31 -12.32
CA PRO A 221 -4.10 -13.61 -12.97
C PRO A 221 -5.24 -14.39 -12.32
N LYS A 222 -5.87 -15.26 -13.15
CA LYS A 222 -6.94 -16.16 -12.71
C LYS A 222 -6.42 -17.27 -11.80
#